data_77bd5a0fed7731e32b2c7b00fc1ea2f4
#
_entry.id   77bd5a0fed7731e32b2c7b00fc1ea2f4
#
_cell.length_a   1.000
_cell.length_b   1.000
_cell.length_c   1.000
_cell.angle_alpha   90.00
_cell.angle_beta   90.00
_cell.angle_gamma   90.00
#
_symmetry.space_group_name_H-M   'P 1'
#
loop_
_entity.id
_entity.type
_entity.pdbx_description
1 polymer ?
#
loop_
_entity_poly.entity_id
_entity_poly.type
_entity_poly.pdbx_seq_one_letter_code
_entity_poly.pdbx_strand_id
1 'polypeptide(L)'
;MLHSEGLERRQGHRVLAVFGAFRLLLGGSTNVQHPLAKYEIHLTFSASKKLLYKFKNNAQNINGDIMEFFQIIILSFVAMVVLFLLTKLMGFRQISEMSFFDYVIGITIGSIAAEMSTNIELEWWKGITAMAVWAVIGVLLSVITQKSIKARHFISGEAIIIMQKGKIIKKNMKKAKLDIDDLIASARASGYFSLADIDCAIMETTGNISFMPTPLKRPLNPKDFNFAPIREGLSYDVILDGQLLEKEIEKSPIGKNELKKMIANRDISLNNIAVASVDENKQLTITTY
;
A
#
# COMPACT_ATOMS: atom_id res chain seq x y z
N MET A 1 -33.02 3.72 -16.08
CA MET A 1 -34.45 3.81 -15.77
C MET A 1 -35.37 3.38 -16.93
N LEU A 2 -35.12 3.74 -18.16
CA LEU A 2 -36.00 3.38 -19.32
C LEU A 2 -35.96 1.93 -19.81
N HIS A 3 -34.97 1.13 -19.38
CA HIS A 3 -34.84 -0.28 -19.82
C HIS A 3 -35.57 -1.27 -18.91
N SER A 4 -35.85 -0.91 -17.67
CA SER A 4 -36.59 -1.74 -16.70
C SER A 4 -38.11 -1.71 -16.95
N GLU A 5 -38.65 -0.56 -17.33
CA GLU A 5 -40.09 -0.44 -17.66
C GLU A 5 -40.49 -1.22 -18.89
N GLY A 6 -39.58 -1.39 -19.87
CA GLY A 6 -39.84 -2.18 -21.08
C GLY A 6 -39.90 -3.68 -20.81
N LEU A 7 -39.14 -4.19 -19.84
CA LEU A 7 -39.15 -5.58 -19.42
C LEU A 7 -40.40 -5.94 -18.59
N GLU A 8 -40.81 -5.05 -17.70
CA GLU A 8 -42.02 -5.23 -16.90
C GLU A 8 -43.30 -5.27 -17.76
N ARG A 9 -43.43 -4.40 -18.77
CA ARG A 9 -44.54 -4.43 -19.72
C ARG A 9 -44.57 -5.72 -20.53
N ARG A 10 -43.43 -6.22 -20.99
CA ARG A 10 -43.36 -7.47 -21.76
C ARG A 10 -43.67 -8.72 -20.95
N GLN A 11 -43.28 -8.74 -19.66
CA GLN A 11 -43.62 -9.85 -18.77
C GLN A 11 -45.08 -9.79 -18.31
N GLY A 12 -45.65 -8.63 -18.05
CA GLY A 12 -47.06 -8.46 -17.77
C GLY A 12 -47.95 -8.92 -18.92
N HIS A 13 -47.57 -8.62 -20.17
CA HIS A 13 -48.27 -9.09 -21.35
C HIS A 13 -48.19 -10.62 -21.57
N ARG A 14 -47.06 -11.26 -21.23
CA ARG A 14 -46.90 -12.72 -21.28
C ARG A 14 -47.76 -13.45 -20.25
N VAL A 15 -47.85 -12.92 -19.05
CA VAL A 15 -48.71 -13.46 -17.97
C VAL A 15 -50.20 -13.32 -18.38
N LEU A 16 -50.60 -12.18 -18.92
CA LEU A 16 -51.95 -11.97 -19.44
C LEU A 16 -52.29 -12.87 -20.67
N ALA A 17 -51.31 -13.13 -21.54
CA ALA A 17 -51.49 -14.05 -22.69
C ALA A 17 -51.63 -15.51 -22.26
N VAL A 18 -50.90 -15.96 -21.22
CA VAL A 18 -51.06 -17.29 -20.63
C VAL A 18 -52.43 -17.45 -19.96
N PHE A 19 -52.92 -16.42 -19.28
CA PHE A 19 -54.29 -16.40 -18.70
C PHE A 19 -55.36 -16.38 -19.77
N GLY A 20 -55.14 -15.67 -20.89
CA GLY A 20 -56.05 -15.66 -22.04
C GLY A 20 -56.09 -17.02 -22.74
N ALA A 21 -54.96 -17.67 -22.91
CA ALA A 21 -54.89 -19.02 -23.52
C ALA A 21 -55.52 -20.10 -22.62
N PHE A 22 -55.37 -19.98 -21.30
CA PHE A 22 -55.99 -20.90 -20.35
C PHE A 22 -57.52 -20.72 -20.28
N ARG A 23 -58.03 -19.51 -20.50
CA ARG A 23 -59.48 -19.22 -20.61
C ARG A 23 -60.09 -19.79 -21.90
N LEU A 24 -59.30 -19.84 -22.98
CA LEU A 24 -59.68 -20.43 -24.25
C LEU A 24 -59.65 -21.97 -24.23
N LEU A 25 -58.73 -22.59 -23.49
CA LEU A 25 -58.59 -24.03 -23.30
C LEU A 25 -59.71 -24.64 -22.44
N LEU A 26 -60.36 -23.87 -21.56
CA LEU A 26 -61.44 -24.29 -20.70
C LEU A 26 -62.82 -24.17 -21.36
N GLY A 27 -62.94 -24.03 -22.70
CA GLY A 27 -64.16 -24.14 -23.49
C GLY A 27 -65.32 -23.25 -22.95
N GLY A 28 -65.60 -22.18 -23.64
CA GLY A 28 -66.59 -21.17 -23.30
C GLY A 28 -67.98 -21.69 -22.93
N SER A 29 -68.20 -21.90 -21.64
CA SER A 29 -69.54 -21.99 -21.06
C SER A 29 -69.50 -21.28 -19.71
N THR A 30 -70.12 -20.13 -19.65
CA THR A 30 -70.20 -19.25 -18.50
C THR A 30 -71.26 -19.67 -17.46
N ASN A 31 -71.17 -20.87 -16.95
CA ASN A 31 -72.01 -21.24 -15.81
C ASN A 31 -71.18 -21.95 -14.73
N VAL A 32 -70.27 -21.18 -14.10
CA VAL A 32 -69.46 -21.68 -12.98
C VAL A 32 -70.27 -21.56 -11.70
N GLN A 33 -71.24 -22.47 -11.49
CA GLN A 33 -71.93 -22.64 -10.21
C GLN A 33 -71.35 -23.77 -9.34
N HIS A 34 -70.19 -24.34 -9.75
CA HIS A 34 -69.58 -25.41 -8.96
C HIS A 34 -68.64 -24.83 -7.90
N PRO A 35 -68.82 -25.11 -6.60
CA PRO A 35 -67.98 -24.52 -5.51
C PRO A 35 -66.49 -24.85 -5.68
N LEU A 36 -66.12 -25.97 -6.29
CA LEU A 36 -64.75 -26.40 -6.51
C LEU A 36 -64.01 -25.51 -7.53
N ALA A 37 -64.68 -25.03 -8.60
CA ALA A 37 -64.04 -24.14 -9.58
C ALA A 37 -63.72 -22.76 -8.99
N LYS A 38 -64.50 -22.27 -8.04
CA LYS A 38 -64.22 -21.04 -7.30
C LYS A 38 -62.99 -21.21 -6.40
N TYR A 39 -62.82 -22.38 -5.80
CA TYR A 39 -61.71 -22.71 -4.93
C TYR A 39 -60.40 -22.84 -5.71
N GLU A 40 -60.41 -23.47 -6.89
CA GLU A 40 -59.22 -23.59 -7.76
C GLU A 40 -58.77 -22.23 -8.32
N ILE A 41 -59.68 -21.36 -8.70
CA ILE A 41 -59.35 -19.99 -9.16
C ILE A 41 -58.77 -19.18 -8.00
N HIS A 42 -59.26 -19.34 -6.79
CA HIS A 42 -58.73 -18.62 -5.62
C HIS A 42 -57.32 -19.12 -5.24
N LEU A 43 -57.07 -20.43 -5.34
CA LEU A 43 -55.76 -21.05 -5.11
C LEU A 43 -54.71 -20.63 -6.14
N THR A 44 -55.07 -20.64 -7.43
CA THR A 44 -54.15 -20.19 -8.51
C THR A 44 -53.87 -18.70 -8.41
N PHE A 45 -54.84 -17.88 -8.06
CA PHE A 45 -54.63 -16.44 -7.87
C PHE A 45 -53.78 -16.12 -6.61
N SER A 46 -53.95 -16.89 -5.54
CA SER A 46 -53.11 -16.78 -4.33
C SER A 46 -51.68 -17.24 -4.59
N ALA A 47 -51.50 -18.35 -5.34
CA ALA A 47 -50.18 -18.83 -5.71
C ALA A 47 -49.43 -17.86 -6.66
N SER A 48 -50.16 -17.27 -7.64
CA SER A 48 -49.56 -16.27 -8.54
C SER A 48 -49.19 -14.98 -7.80
N LYS A 49 -49.97 -14.51 -6.84
CA LYS A 49 -49.60 -13.38 -5.94
C LYS A 49 -48.35 -13.69 -5.10
N LYS A 50 -48.25 -14.89 -4.54
CA LYS A 50 -47.06 -15.33 -3.79
C LYS A 50 -45.82 -15.40 -4.70
N LEU A 51 -45.94 -15.90 -5.91
CA LEU A 51 -44.87 -15.94 -6.91
C LEU A 51 -44.43 -14.53 -7.31
N LEU A 52 -45.36 -13.64 -7.64
CA LEU A 52 -45.06 -12.24 -7.96
C LEU A 52 -44.38 -11.51 -6.81
N TYR A 53 -44.81 -11.71 -5.56
CA TYR A 53 -44.17 -11.14 -4.38
C TYR A 53 -42.74 -11.68 -4.19
N LYS A 54 -42.54 -12.98 -4.41
CA LYS A 54 -41.22 -13.60 -4.33
C LYS A 54 -40.27 -13.09 -5.44
N PHE A 55 -40.79 -12.91 -6.67
CA PHE A 55 -40.00 -12.32 -7.76
C PHE A 55 -39.65 -10.85 -7.51
N LYS A 56 -40.58 -10.06 -6.96
CA LYS A 56 -40.35 -8.66 -6.64
C LYS A 56 -39.30 -8.51 -5.53
N ASN A 57 -39.37 -9.35 -4.48
CA ASN A 57 -38.36 -9.35 -3.40
C ASN A 57 -36.97 -9.80 -3.91
N ASN A 58 -36.92 -10.85 -4.75
CA ASN A 58 -35.64 -11.26 -5.34
C ASN A 58 -35.04 -10.18 -6.27
N ALA A 59 -35.85 -9.49 -7.06
CA ALA A 59 -35.38 -8.41 -7.91
C ALA A 59 -34.88 -7.19 -7.10
N GLN A 60 -35.52 -6.90 -5.96
CA GLN A 60 -35.07 -5.86 -5.04
C GLN A 60 -33.75 -6.25 -4.34
N ASN A 61 -33.59 -7.51 -3.93
CA ASN A 61 -32.33 -8.01 -3.36
C ASN A 61 -31.18 -7.94 -4.36
N ILE A 62 -31.39 -8.39 -5.61
CA ILE A 62 -30.34 -8.33 -6.65
C ILE A 62 -29.89 -6.90 -6.94
N ASN A 63 -30.83 -5.94 -6.98
CA ASN A 63 -30.47 -4.53 -7.16
C ASN A 63 -29.73 -3.96 -5.93
N GLY A 64 -30.09 -4.40 -4.72
CA GLY A 64 -29.37 -4.09 -3.48
C GLY A 64 -27.93 -4.60 -3.54
N ASP A 65 -27.75 -5.89 -3.83
CA ASP A 65 -26.44 -6.53 -3.89
C ASP A 65 -25.50 -5.88 -4.94
N ILE A 66 -26.05 -5.48 -6.10
CA ILE A 66 -25.29 -4.77 -7.14
C ILE A 66 -24.88 -3.38 -6.64
N MET A 67 -25.77 -2.67 -5.95
CA MET A 67 -25.48 -1.33 -5.43
C MET A 67 -24.41 -1.39 -4.33
N GLU A 68 -24.49 -2.38 -3.44
CA GLU A 68 -23.48 -2.67 -2.42
C GLU A 68 -22.10 -2.96 -3.04
N PHE A 69 -22.07 -3.78 -4.08
CA PHE A 69 -20.84 -4.08 -4.82
C PHE A 69 -20.15 -2.81 -5.37
N PHE A 70 -20.91 -1.91 -5.99
CA PHE A 70 -20.36 -0.64 -6.48
C PHE A 70 -19.94 0.29 -5.34
N GLN A 71 -20.66 0.31 -4.21
CA GLN A 71 -20.28 1.08 -3.05
C GLN A 71 -18.94 0.60 -2.46
N ILE A 72 -18.74 -0.70 -2.33
CA ILE A 72 -17.47 -1.27 -1.86
C ILE A 72 -16.30 -0.85 -2.77
N ILE A 73 -16.48 -0.89 -4.10
CA ILE A 73 -15.44 -0.46 -5.04
C ILE A 73 -15.09 1.02 -4.83
N ILE A 74 -16.10 1.88 -4.74
CA ILE A 74 -15.89 3.32 -4.55
C ILE A 74 -15.23 3.60 -3.22
N LEU A 75 -15.73 3.01 -2.12
CA LEU A 75 -15.17 3.18 -0.78
C LEU A 75 -13.73 2.68 -0.70
N SER A 76 -13.41 1.54 -1.33
CA SER A 76 -12.06 1.00 -1.40
C SER A 76 -11.11 1.96 -2.13
N PHE A 77 -11.56 2.54 -3.24
CA PHE A 77 -10.77 3.53 -3.96
C PHE A 77 -10.55 4.80 -3.14
N VAL A 78 -11.58 5.31 -2.49
CA VAL A 78 -11.49 6.48 -1.59
C VAL A 78 -10.53 6.19 -0.43
N ALA A 79 -10.68 5.02 0.23
CA ALA A 79 -9.81 4.62 1.33
C ALA A 79 -8.34 4.57 0.88
N MET A 80 -8.06 3.98 -0.29
CA MET A 80 -6.73 3.91 -0.86
C MET A 80 -6.13 5.31 -1.11
N VAL A 81 -6.89 6.22 -1.73
CA VAL A 81 -6.42 7.59 -2.01
C VAL A 81 -6.14 8.35 -0.72
N VAL A 82 -7.06 8.26 0.27
CA VAL A 82 -6.88 8.92 1.58
C VAL A 82 -5.66 8.35 2.30
N LEU A 83 -5.52 7.02 2.34
CA LEU A 83 -4.37 6.34 2.95
C LEU A 83 -3.06 6.80 2.31
N PHE A 84 -3.00 6.85 0.97
CA PHE A 84 -1.82 7.32 0.24
C PHE A 84 -1.45 8.77 0.59
N LEU A 85 -2.44 9.67 0.62
CA LEU A 85 -2.21 11.08 0.97
C LEU A 85 -1.72 11.24 2.41
N LEU A 86 -2.35 10.55 3.37
CA LEU A 86 -1.96 10.59 4.78
C LEU A 86 -0.55 10.01 4.98
N THR A 87 -0.23 8.89 4.35
CA THR A 87 1.11 8.29 4.41
C THR A 87 2.17 9.24 3.84
N LYS A 88 1.86 9.92 2.74
CA LYS A 88 2.75 10.93 2.14
C LYS A 88 2.99 12.12 3.09
N LEU A 89 1.98 12.55 3.84
CA LEU A 89 2.11 13.60 4.86
C LEU A 89 2.95 13.16 6.06
N MET A 90 2.93 11.88 6.43
CA MET A 90 3.73 11.33 7.54
C MET A 90 5.23 11.27 7.24
N GLY A 91 5.63 11.33 5.97
CA GLY A 91 7.03 11.39 5.53
C GLY A 91 7.59 10.09 4.98
N PHE A 92 8.83 10.16 4.44
CA PHE A 92 9.48 9.07 3.69
C PHE A 92 10.37 8.19 4.59
N ARG A 93 9.83 7.58 5.64
CA ARG A 93 10.60 6.56 6.37
C ARG A 93 10.47 5.22 5.66
N GLN A 94 11.61 4.61 5.37
CA GLN A 94 11.61 3.25 4.83
C GLN A 94 11.06 2.27 5.89
N ILE A 95 10.36 1.23 5.45
CA ILE A 95 9.76 0.22 6.34
C ILE A 95 10.81 -0.39 7.28
N SER A 96 12.05 -0.57 6.80
CA SER A 96 13.19 -1.07 7.57
C SER A 96 13.68 -0.12 8.68
N GLU A 97 13.30 1.15 8.62
CA GLU A 97 13.72 2.19 9.58
C GLU A 97 12.56 2.69 10.44
N MET A 98 11.38 2.06 10.33
CA MET A 98 10.21 2.41 11.13
C MET A 98 10.46 2.12 12.61
N SER A 99 10.14 3.09 13.46
CA SER A 99 10.07 2.85 14.89
C SER A 99 8.86 1.96 15.22
N PHE A 100 8.87 1.35 16.42
CA PHE A 100 7.73 0.59 16.91
C PHE A 100 6.41 1.38 16.83
N PHE A 101 6.45 2.68 17.14
CA PHE A 101 5.26 3.54 17.07
C PHE A 101 4.79 3.78 15.63
N ASP A 102 5.72 3.99 14.70
CA ASP A 102 5.36 4.15 13.28
C ASP A 102 4.65 2.89 12.75
N TYR A 103 5.11 1.71 13.17
CA TYR A 103 4.49 0.43 12.85
C TYR A 103 3.06 0.32 13.41
N VAL A 104 2.88 0.62 14.70
CA VAL A 104 1.54 0.60 15.36
C VAL A 104 0.58 1.57 14.66
N ILE A 105 1.03 2.80 14.38
CA ILE A 105 0.21 3.80 13.69
C ILE A 105 -0.15 3.32 12.29
N GLY A 106 0.82 2.79 11.53
CA GLY A 106 0.59 2.28 10.17
C GLY A 106 -0.44 1.15 10.13
N ILE A 107 -0.34 0.18 11.03
CA ILE A 107 -1.33 -0.92 11.14
C ILE A 107 -2.70 -0.37 11.51
N THR A 108 -2.78 0.56 12.46
CA THR A 108 -4.06 1.12 12.91
C THR A 108 -4.75 1.88 11.78
N ILE A 109 -4.04 2.76 11.07
CA ILE A 109 -4.58 3.48 9.93
C ILE A 109 -5.02 2.51 8.82
N GLY A 110 -4.20 1.49 8.53
CA GLY A 110 -4.54 0.45 7.55
C GLY A 110 -5.79 -0.35 7.93
N SER A 111 -5.96 -0.68 9.19
CA SER A 111 -7.16 -1.38 9.69
C SER A 111 -8.42 -0.52 9.57
N ILE A 112 -8.33 0.78 9.88
CA ILE A 112 -9.46 1.72 9.71
C ILE A 112 -9.81 1.87 8.22
N ALA A 113 -8.81 1.93 7.33
CA ALA A 113 -9.03 1.97 5.90
C ALA A 113 -9.72 0.71 5.38
N ALA A 114 -9.33 -0.47 5.87
CA ALA A 114 -9.96 -1.74 5.53
C ALA A 114 -11.42 -1.80 6.02
N GLU A 115 -11.69 -1.40 7.25
CA GLU A 115 -13.04 -1.31 7.82
C GLU A 115 -13.92 -0.36 6.99
N MET A 116 -13.41 0.82 6.65
CA MET A 116 -14.11 1.79 5.82
C MET A 116 -14.44 1.24 4.42
N SER A 117 -13.59 0.37 3.88
CA SER A 117 -13.78 -0.21 2.54
C SER A 117 -14.87 -1.27 2.50
N THR A 118 -15.05 -2.03 3.59
CA THR A 118 -15.91 -3.22 3.61
C THR A 118 -17.22 -3.01 4.39
N ASN A 119 -17.26 -2.05 5.30
CA ASN A 119 -18.43 -1.78 6.12
C ASN A 119 -19.26 -0.65 5.50
N ILE A 120 -20.31 -1.04 4.77
CA ILE A 120 -21.21 -0.12 4.06
C ILE A 120 -22.09 0.71 5.02
N GLU A 121 -22.34 0.17 6.21
CA GLU A 121 -23.13 0.86 7.25
C GLU A 121 -22.32 1.98 7.93
N LEU A 122 -20.98 1.92 7.81
CA LEU A 122 -20.11 2.95 8.36
C LEU A 122 -20.18 4.22 7.53
N GLU A 123 -20.47 5.34 8.18
CA GLU A 123 -20.38 6.64 7.54
C GLU A 123 -18.92 6.95 7.15
N TRP A 124 -18.63 6.98 5.87
CA TRP A 124 -17.28 7.10 5.29
C TRP A 124 -16.44 8.23 5.89
N TRP A 125 -17.05 9.37 6.24
CA TRP A 125 -16.35 10.50 6.85
C TRP A 125 -15.80 10.18 8.26
N LYS A 126 -16.42 9.27 9.01
CA LYS A 126 -15.92 8.81 10.33
C LYS A 126 -14.61 8.05 10.17
N GLY A 127 -14.51 7.18 9.16
CA GLY A 127 -13.29 6.47 8.84
C GLY A 127 -12.15 7.43 8.44
N ILE A 128 -12.44 8.39 7.56
CA ILE A 128 -11.47 9.42 7.16
C ILE A 128 -11.00 10.25 8.36
N THR A 129 -11.93 10.68 9.21
CA THR A 129 -11.60 11.46 10.40
C THR A 129 -10.71 10.67 11.36
N ALA A 130 -11.02 9.39 11.60
CA ALA A 130 -10.21 8.54 12.45
C ALA A 130 -8.80 8.35 11.89
N MET A 131 -8.65 8.05 10.59
CA MET A 131 -7.35 7.96 9.92
C MET A 131 -6.56 9.28 10.02
N ALA A 132 -7.22 10.42 9.81
CA ALA A 132 -6.58 11.73 9.91
C ALA A 132 -6.07 12.02 11.32
N VAL A 133 -6.83 11.68 12.36
CA VAL A 133 -6.39 11.82 13.76
C VAL A 133 -5.13 10.99 14.03
N TRP A 134 -5.09 9.73 13.61
CA TRP A 134 -3.91 8.88 13.77
C TRP A 134 -2.71 9.40 12.98
N ALA A 135 -2.91 9.91 11.76
CA ALA A 135 -1.84 10.52 10.98
C ALA A 135 -1.27 11.77 11.66
N VAL A 136 -2.14 12.64 12.19
CA VAL A 136 -1.72 13.82 12.97
C VAL A 136 -0.92 13.43 14.20
N ILE A 137 -1.36 12.40 14.94
CA ILE A 137 -0.61 11.85 16.08
C ILE A 137 0.79 11.40 15.64
N GLY A 138 0.91 10.67 14.51
CA GLY A 138 2.19 10.23 13.96
C GLY A 138 3.12 11.40 13.63
N VAL A 139 2.61 12.43 12.96
CA VAL A 139 3.38 13.64 12.66
C VAL A 139 3.82 14.37 13.92
N LEU A 140 2.91 14.53 14.89
CA LEU A 140 3.24 15.18 16.18
C LEU A 140 4.33 14.41 16.93
N LEU A 141 4.23 13.08 17.02
CA LEU A 141 5.26 12.24 17.64
C LEU A 141 6.60 12.37 16.91
N SER A 142 6.60 12.40 15.59
CA SER A 142 7.81 12.63 14.79
C SER A 142 8.47 13.99 15.12
N VAL A 143 7.69 15.06 15.18
CA VAL A 143 8.19 16.40 15.53
C VAL A 143 8.72 16.44 16.97
N ILE A 144 8.01 15.82 17.92
CA ILE A 144 8.43 15.77 19.32
C ILE A 144 9.76 15.00 19.47
N THR A 145 9.90 13.86 18.81
CA THR A 145 11.13 13.06 18.84
C THR A 145 12.30 13.75 18.16
N GLN A 146 12.06 14.59 17.16
CA GLN A 146 13.10 15.41 16.53
C GLN A 146 13.60 16.51 17.46
N LYS A 147 12.70 17.16 18.21
CA LYS A 147 13.01 18.33 19.06
C LYS A 147 13.52 17.96 20.46
N SER A 148 13.20 16.77 20.95
CA SER A 148 13.53 16.36 22.33
C SER A 148 14.20 14.99 22.38
N ILE A 149 15.49 14.99 22.82
CA ILE A 149 16.24 13.74 23.04
C ILE A 149 15.56 12.86 24.10
N LYS A 150 15.03 13.46 25.18
CA LYS A 150 14.34 12.71 26.24
C LYS A 150 13.08 12.03 25.70
N ALA A 151 12.29 12.74 24.89
CA ALA A 151 11.11 12.18 24.26
C ALA A 151 11.48 11.06 23.25
N ARG A 152 12.56 11.26 22.49
CA ARG A 152 13.08 10.25 21.56
C ARG A 152 13.46 8.97 22.28
N HIS A 153 14.23 9.04 23.37
CA HIS A 153 14.62 7.87 24.16
C HIS A 153 13.42 7.17 24.79
N PHE A 154 12.40 7.92 25.21
CA PHE A 154 11.18 7.35 25.78
C PHE A 154 10.33 6.65 24.71
N ILE A 155 10.14 7.28 23.52
CA ILE A 155 9.26 6.79 22.46
C ILE A 155 9.96 5.74 21.61
N SER A 156 11.17 6.02 21.11
CA SER A 156 11.89 5.15 20.17
C SER A 156 12.87 4.20 20.86
N GLY A 157 13.15 4.43 22.15
CA GLY A 157 14.16 3.68 22.89
C GLY A 157 15.59 4.17 22.63
N GLU A 158 16.55 3.42 23.13
CA GLU A 158 17.99 3.64 22.98
C GLU A 158 18.65 2.39 22.42
N ALA A 159 19.68 2.57 21.60
CA ALA A 159 20.50 1.46 21.13
C ALA A 159 21.22 0.80 22.33
N ILE A 160 21.34 -0.52 22.30
CA ILE A 160 21.88 -1.32 23.40
C ILE A 160 23.14 -2.05 22.91
N ILE A 161 24.28 -1.79 23.57
CA ILE A 161 25.53 -2.51 23.29
C ILE A 161 25.40 -3.95 23.78
N ILE A 162 25.33 -4.90 22.85
CA ILE A 162 25.18 -6.34 23.12
C ILE A 162 26.54 -7.02 23.31
N MET A 163 27.54 -6.58 22.55
CA MET A 163 28.89 -7.11 22.59
C MET A 163 29.91 -5.98 22.53
N GLN A 164 30.98 -6.04 23.31
CA GLN A 164 32.05 -5.05 23.32
C GLN A 164 33.41 -5.72 23.59
N LYS A 165 34.42 -5.32 22.82
CA LYS A 165 35.79 -5.88 22.89
C LYS A 165 35.76 -7.41 22.78
N GLY A 166 34.97 -7.94 21.85
CA GLY A 166 34.82 -9.37 21.62
C GLY A 166 34.08 -10.14 22.72
N LYS A 167 33.47 -9.44 23.72
CA LYS A 167 32.78 -10.07 24.84
C LYS A 167 31.29 -9.73 24.85
N ILE A 168 30.46 -10.74 25.02
CA ILE A 168 29.00 -10.59 25.11
C ILE A 168 28.61 -10.03 26.49
N ILE A 169 27.76 -9.01 26.52
CA ILE A 169 27.25 -8.38 27.73
C ILE A 169 25.89 -8.99 28.07
N LYS A 170 25.90 -10.09 28.84
CA LYS A 170 24.71 -10.86 29.21
C LYS A 170 23.58 -10.02 29.80
N LYS A 171 23.90 -8.98 30.61
CA LYS A 171 22.90 -8.05 31.19
C LYS A 171 22.15 -7.29 30.09
N ASN A 172 22.86 -6.84 29.07
CA ASN A 172 22.30 -6.06 27.98
C ASN A 172 21.49 -6.93 27.02
N MET A 173 21.90 -8.19 26.77
CA MET A 173 21.08 -9.15 26.02
C MET A 173 19.73 -9.38 26.71
N LYS A 174 19.73 -9.57 28.05
CA LYS A 174 18.47 -9.68 28.81
C LYS A 174 17.61 -8.43 28.70
N LYS A 175 18.21 -7.23 28.76
CA LYS A 175 17.48 -5.95 28.60
C LYS A 175 16.88 -5.85 27.20
N ALA A 176 17.60 -6.29 26.18
CA ALA A 176 17.19 -6.33 24.79
C ALA A 176 16.19 -7.45 24.45
N LYS A 177 15.98 -8.41 25.39
CA LYS A 177 15.21 -9.64 25.18
C LYS A 177 15.73 -10.45 24.00
N LEU A 178 17.04 -10.43 23.78
CA LEU A 178 17.74 -11.13 22.71
C LEU A 178 18.37 -12.41 23.27
N ASP A 179 18.20 -13.53 22.59
CA ASP A 179 18.92 -14.76 22.90
C ASP A 179 20.22 -14.89 22.10
N ILE A 180 21.00 -15.94 22.40
CA ILE A 180 22.29 -16.13 21.75
C ILE A 180 22.13 -16.61 20.30
N ASP A 181 21.07 -17.34 19.99
CA ASP A 181 20.81 -17.87 18.65
C ASP A 181 20.41 -16.74 17.70
N ASP A 182 19.62 -15.77 18.17
CA ASP A 182 19.27 -14.54 17.45
C ASP A 182 20.51 -13.71 17.13
N LEU A 183 21.43 -13.55 18.11
CA LEU A 183 22.70 -12.84 17.90
C LEU A 183 23.55 -13.53 16.82
N ILE A 184 23.68 -14.87 16.91
CA ILE A 184 24.46 -15.66 15.94
C ILE A 184 23.80 -15.60 14.55
N ALA A 185 22.47 -15.70 14.46
CA ALA A 185 21.74 -15.61 13.20
C ALA A 185 21.94 -14.25 12.55
N SER A 186 21.82 -13.16 13.33
CA SER A 186 22.04 -11.78 12.85
C SER A 186 23.49 -11.54 12.41
N ALA A 187 24.46 -12.12 13.14
CA ALA A 187 25.87 -12.05 12.74
C ALA A 187 26.11 -12.72 11.39
N ARG A 188 25.56 -13.93 11.19
CA ARG A 188 25.66 -14.65 9.90
C ARG A 188 24.98 -13.89 8.76
N ALA A 189 23.80 -13.31 9.00
CA ALA A 189 23.10 -12.48 8.01
C ALA A 189 23.94 -11.27 7.59
N SER A 190 24.79 -10.75 8.50
CA SER A 190 25.74 -9.65 8.24
C SER A 190 27.11 -10.13 7.70
N GLY A 191 27.27 -11.44 7.39
CA GLY A 191 28.50 -12.01 6.83
C GLY A 191 29.52 -12.49 7.86
N TYR A 192 29.21 -12.44 9.16
CA TYR A 192 30.11 -12.90 10.21
C TYR A 192 29.71 -14.30 10.69
N PHE A 193 30.45 -15.32 10.27
CA PHE A 193 30.21 -16.72 10.66
C PHE A 193 30.85 -17.08 11.99
N SER A 194 31.76 -16.27 12.53
CA SER A 194 32.34 -16.41 13.84
C SER A 194 32.17 -15.18 14.70
N LEU A 195 31.68 -15.31 15.92
CA LEU A 195 31.59 -14.19 16.86
C LEU A 195 32.96 -13.67 17.27
N ALA A 196 34.04 -14.46 17.10
CA ALA A 196 35.43 -14.03 17.35
C ALA A 196 35.89 -12.96 16.34
N ASP A 197 35.23 -12.81 15.21
CA ASP A 197 35.53 -11.80 14.19
C ASP A 197 34.87 -10.45 14.49
N ILE A 198 34.02 -10.38 15.52
CA ILE A 198 33.24 -9.20 15.91
C ILE A 198 33.84 -8.56 17.16
N ASP A 199 34.18 -7.28 17.11
CA ASP A 199 34.65 -6.52 18.25
C ASP A 199 33.47 -5.92 19.03
N CYS A 200 32.48 -5.34 18.32
CA CYS A 200 31.31 -4.72 18.93
C CYS A 200 30.03 -5.13 18.18
N ALA A 201 28.95 -5.33 18.93
CA ALA A 201 27.60 -5.51 18.39
C ALA A 201 26.63 -4.60 19.17
N ILE A 202 25.81 -3.86 18.42
CA ILE A 202 24.86 -2.89 18.95
C ILE A 202 23.47 -3.23 18.41
N MET A 203 22.52 -3.45 19.31
CA MET A 203 21.12 -3.57 18.94
C MET A 203 20.51 -2.17 18.77
N GLU A 204 20.09 -1.86 17.57
CA GLU A 204 19.47 -0.60 17.22
C GLU A 204 18.02 -0.52 17.74
N THR A 205 17.47 0.68 17.75
CA THR A 205 16.08 0.91 18.17
C THR A 205 15.04 0.30 17.23
N THR A 206 15.45 -0.06 16.01
CA THR A 206 14.65 -0.79 15.01
C THR A 206 14.62 -2.31 15.25
N GLY A 207 15.44 -2.81 16.19
CA GLY A 207 15.60 -4.23 16.46
C GLY A 207 16.70 -4.92 15.61
N ASN A 208 17.27 -4.23 14.64
CA ASN A 208 18.42 -4.73 13.88
C ASN A 208 19.69 -4.70 14.74
N ILE A 209 20.67 -5.55 14.41
CA ILE A 209 21.97 -5.56 15.10
C ILE A 209 23.05 -5.08 14.14
N SER A 210 23.74 -4.00 14.53
CA SER A 210 24.92 -3.49 13.83
C SER A 210 26.18 -4.13 14.38
N PHE A 211 27.07 -4.59 13.49
CA PHE A 211 28.31 -5.27 13.86
C PHE A 211 29.53 -4.48 13.41
N MET A 212 30.48 -4.33 14.33
CA MET A 212 31.81 -3.80 14.05
C MET A 212 32.80 -4.97 14.10
N PRO A 213 33.51 -5.30 13.01
CA PRO A 213 34.49 -6.37 13.00
C PRO A 213 35.75 -6.01 13.81
N THR A 214 36.50 -7.04 14.18
CA THR A 214 37.85 -6.85 14.75
C THR A 214 38.77 -6.19 13.71
N PRO A 215 39.85 -5.51 14.13
CA PRO A 215 40.78 -4.85 13.23
C PRO A 215 41.36 -5.76 12.13
N LEU A 216 41.50 -7.06 12.43
CA LEU A 216 42.04 -8.05 11.49
C LEU A 216 41.00 -8.53 10.46
N LYS A 217 39.72 -8.28 10.70
CA LYS A 217 38.59 -8.74 9.87
C LYS A 217 37.85 -7.61 9.16
N ARG A 218 38.16 -6.36 9.46
CA ARG A 218 37.57 -5.23 8.75
C ARG A 218 38.08 -5.17 7.29
N PRO A 219 37.27 -4.65 6.36
CA PRO A 219 37.75 -4.34 5.02
C PRO A 219 38.98 -3.43 5.06
N LEU A 220 39.96 -3.70 4.19
CA LEU A 220 41.09 -2.82 4.00
C LEU A 220 40.61 -1.50 3.37
N ASN A 221 41.22 -0.41 3.78
CA ASN A 221 40.94 0.91 3.21
C ASN A 221 42.24 1.53 2.65
N PRO A 222 42.15 2.60 1.82
CA PRO A 222 43.31 3.24 1.22
C PRO A 222 44.39 3.69 2.23
N LYS A 223 43.96 4.03 3.46
CA LYS A 223 44.89 4.46 4.52
C LYS A 223 45.80 3.34 4.99
N ASP A 224 45.35 2.08 4.91
CA ASP A 224 46.16 0.91 5.28
C ASP A 224 47.35 0.72 4.32
N PHE A 225 47.24 1.27 3.13
CA PHE A 225 48.29 1.27 2.09
C PHE A 225 49.03 2.60 1.95
N ASN A 226 48.83 3.56 2.89
CA ASN A 226 49.34 4.93 2.76
C ASN A 226 48.95 5.62 1.43
N PHE A 227 47.77 5.26 0.91
CA PHE A 227 47.23 5.81 -0.33
C PHE A 227 46.23 6.93 -0.02
N ALA A 228 46.38 8.09 -0.67
CA ALA A 228 45.42 9.18 -0.59
C ALA A 228 44.48 9.12 -1.80
N PRO A 229 43.24 8.65 -1.62
CA PRO A 229 42.29 8.59 -2.73
C PRO A 229 41.90 10.01 -3.17
N ILE A 230 41.63 10.15 -4.46
CA ILE A 230 41.02 11.35 -5.01
C ILE A 230 39.56 11.37 -4.53
N ARG A 231 39.09 12.52 -4.09
CA ARG A 231 37.69 12.69 -3.69
C ARG A 231 36.82 12.65 -4.95
N GLU A 232 35.96 11.68 -5.03
CA GLU A 232 34.89 11.65 -6.02
C GLU A 232 33.75 12.54 -5.53
N GLY A 233 33.21 13.39 -6.42
CA GLY A 233 32.08 14.25 -6.13
C GLY A 233 30.74 13.54 -6.39
N LEU A 234 29.65 14.27 -6.22
CA LEU A 234 28.32 13.79 -6.55
C LEU A 234 28.15 13.68 -8.06
N SER A 235 27.46 12.65 -8.51
CA SER A 235 26.99 12.50 -9.88
C SER A 235 25.51 12.89 -9.96
N TYR A 236 25.15 13.67 -10.96
CA TYR A 236 23.80 14.14 -11.22
C TYR A 236 23.23 13.42 -12.43
N ASP A 237 22.14 12.68 -12.25
CA ASP A 237 21.46 12.04 -13.37
C ASP A 237 20.67 13.10 -14.14
N VAL A 238 21.15 13.45 -15.32
CA VAL A 238 20.62 14.54 -16.14
C VAL A 238 19.69 14.08 -17.25
N ILE A 239 19.76 12.78 -17.60
CA ILE A 239 18.85 12.11 -18.54
C ILE A 239 18.46 10.76 -17.96
N LEU A 240 17.18 10.44 -18.04
CA LEU A 240 16.62 9.12 -17.70
C LEU A 240 15.60 8.75 -18.77
N ASP A 241 15.70 7.52 -19.31
CA ASP A 241 14.81 7.00 -20.37
C ASP A 241 14.60 8.00 -21.53
N GLY A 242 15.68 8.63 -22.00
CA GLY A 242 15.65 9.63 -23.07
C GLY A 242 15.07 10.99 -22.68
N GLN A 243 14.63 11.18 -21.42
CA GLN A 243 14.05 12.43 -20.93
C GLN A 243 15.04 13.27 -20.16
N LEU A 244 15.08 14.57 -20.44
CA LEU A 244 15.90 15.53 -19.70
C LEU A 244 15.31 15.81 -18.34
N LEU A 245 16.09 15.63 -17.27
CA LEU A 245 15.71 15.94 -15.89
C LEU A 245 16.08 17.39 -15.56
N GLU A 246 15.23 18.33 -15.89
CA GLU A 246 15.47 19.79 -15.76
C GLU A 246 16.00 20.19 -14.39
N LYS A 247 15.36 19.68 -13.31
CA LYS A 247 15.75 20.00 -11.92
C LYS A 247 17.15 19.48 -11.56
N GLU A 248 17.56 18.35 -12.11
CA GLU A 248 18.88 17.77 -11.85
C GLU A 248 19.95 18.47 -12.71
N ILE A 249 19.59 18.89 -13.93
CA ILE A 249 20.45 19.71 -14.77
C ILE A 249 20.75 21.07 -14.10
N GLU A 250 19.76 21.70 -13.46
CA GLU A 250 19.95 22.96 -12.72
C GLU A 250 20.91 22.83 -11.52
N LYS A 251 20.95 21.65 -10.88
CA LYS A 251 21.86 21.34 -9.77
C LYS A 251 23.25 20.93 -10.22
N SER A 252 23.36 20.42 -11.44
CA SER A 252 24.62 19.93 -12.00
C SER A 252 25.57 21.08 -12.37
N PRO A 253 26.87 20.82 -12.48
CA PRO A 253 27.85 21.84 -12.85
C PRO A 253 27.80 22.24 -14.35
N ILE A 254 26.91 21.65 -15.14
CA ILE A 254 26.72 21.98 -16.57
C ILE A 254 25.30 22.47 -16.82
N GLY A 255 25.18 23.42 -17.74
CA GLY A 255 23.87 23.92 -18.18
C GLY A 255 23.25 23.03 -19.27
N LYS A 256 21.95 23.19 -19.49
CA LYS A 256 21.16 22.44 -20.48
C LYS A 256 21.77 22.54 -21.90
N ASN A 257 22.27 23.71 -22.29
CA ASN A 257 22.87 23.91 -23.61
C ASN A 257 24.20 23.18 -23.76
N GLU A 258 25.00 23.14 -22.68
CA GLU A 258 26.28 22.42 -22.67
C GLU A 258 26.03 20.91 -22.74
N LEU A 259 25.06 20.39 -21.94
CA LEU A 259 24.65 18.99 -22.01
C LEU A 259 24.22 18.57 -23.42
N LYS A 260 23.35 19.38 -24.07
CA LYS A 260 22.92 19.09 -25.46
C LYS A 260 24.09 19.02 -26.45
N LYS A 261 25.08 19.93 -26.33
CA LYS A 261 26.28 19.89 -27.16
C LYS A 261 27.12 18.64 -26.91
N MET A 262 27.27 18.25 -25.62
CA MET A 262 28.02 17.03 -25.26
C MET A 262 27.41 15.77 -25.84
N ILE A 263 26.05 15.68 -25.85
CA ILE A 263 25.32 14.56 -26.43
C ILE A 263 25.44 14.57 -27.96
N ALA A 264 25.24 15.73 -28.60
CA ALA A 264 25.35 15.87 -30.05
C ALA A 264 26.73 15.46 -30.57
N ASN A 265 27.82 15.77 -29.84
CA ASN A 265 29.18 15.39 -30.19
C ASN A 265 29.44 13.87 -30.12
N ARG A 266 28.56 13.10 -29.47
CA ARG A 266 28.67 11.63 -29.36
C ARG A 266 27.80 10.86 -30.35
N ASP A 267 27.06 11.59 -31.20
CA ASP A 267 26.19 11.02 -32.25
C ASP A 267 25.15 9.99 -31.69
N ILE A 268 24.66 10.23 -30.46
CA ILE A 268 23.72 9.37 -29.77
C ILE A 268 22.33 10.06 -29.72
N SER A 269 21.31 9.35 -30.18
CA SER A 269 19.93 9.81 -30.05
C SER A 269 19.48 9.79 -28.59
N LEU A 270 18.75 10.83 -28.12
CA LEU A 270 18.22 10.90 -26.76
C LEU A 270 17.38 9.68 -26.41
N ASN A 271 16.58 9.19 -27.34
CA ASN A 271 15.71 8.02 -27.11
C ASN A 271 16.47 6.71 -26.87
N ASN A 272 17.74 6.68 -27.21
CA ASN A 272 18.60 5.52 -27.00
C ASN A 272 19.42 5.59 -25.71
N ILE A 273 19.26 6.67 -24.93
CA ILE A 273 19.94 6.87 -23.66
C ILE A 273 19.05 6.32 -22.53
N ALA A 274 19.51 5.27 -21.86
CA ALA A 274 18.89 4.76 -20.66
C ALA A 274 19.13 5.71 -19.48
N VAL A 275 20.40 6.07 -19.23
CA VAL A 275 20.79 7.04 -18.22
C VAL A 275 22.01 7.85 -18.68
N ALA A 276 22.02 9.14 -18.38
CA ALA A 276 23.21 9.95 -18.51
C ALA A 276 23.43 10.76 -17.22
N SER A 277 24.64 10.71 -16.70
CA SER A 277 25.02 11.33 -15.44
C SER A 277 26.22 12.25 -15.66
N VAL A 278 26.27 13.36 -14.90
CA VAL A 278 27.38 14.33 -14.93
C VAL A 278 27.97 14.44 -13.53
N ASP A 279 29.26 14.28 -13.41
CA ASP A 279 29.99 14.45 -12.16
C ASP A 279 30.37 15.94 -11.88
N GLU A 280 30.95 16.21 -10.69
CA GLU A 280 31.41 17.54 -10.30
C GLU A 280 32.54 18.05 -11.23
N ASN A 281 33.25 17.17 -11.90
CA ASN A 281 34.32 17.50 -12.86
C ASN A 281 33.79 17.76 -14.29
N LYS A 282 32.45 17.83 -14.43
CA LYS A 282 31.74 17.98 -15.71
C LYS A 282 31.93 16.81 -16.69
N GLN A 283 32.31 15.64 -16.19
CA GLN A 283 32.43 14.46 -17.02
C GLN A 283 31.06 13.84 -17.23
N LEU A 284 30.66 13.67 -18.50
CA LEU A 284 29.39 13.04 -18.87
C LEU A 284 29.60 11.56 -19.10
N THR A 285 28.92 10.74 -18.33
CA THR A 285 28.80 9.28 -18.53
C THR A 285 27.44 8.97 -19.13
N ILE A 286 27.38 8.16 -20.17
CA ILE A 286 26.14 7.76 -20.86
C ILE A 286 26.08 6.23 -20.89
N THR A 287 24.93 5.70 -20.49
CA THR A 287 24.56 4.30 -20.69
C THR A 287 23.37 4.25 -21.64
N THR A 288 23.47 3.45 -22.68
CA THR A 288 22.43 3.26 -23.70
C THR A 288 21.70 1.94 -23.50
N TYR A 289 20.52 1.80 -24.10
CA TYR A 289 19.78 0.53 -24.19
C TYR A 289 20.51 -0.44 -25.11
#